data_d50b164cc0337b8bd04cdfcf6accfdf4
#
_entry.id   d50b164cc0337b8bd04cdfcf6accfdf4
#
_cell.length_a   1.000
_cell.length_b   1.000
_cell.length_c   1.000
_cell.angle_alpha   90.00
_cell.angle_beta   90.00
_cell.angle_gamma   90.00
#
_symmetry.space_group_name_H-M   'P 1'
#
loop_
_entity.id
_entity.type
_entity.pdbx_description
1 polymer ?
#
loop_
_entity_poly.entity_id
_entity_poly.type
_entity_poly.pdbx_seq_one_letter_code
_entity_poly.pdbx_strand_id
1 'polypeptide(L)'
;IEVDVHEYRTSNELPGFDTAMLKMVADLKETASQLSDKEKAIIPVGETIPKDWVVSAEVGHGHAGERPCVETLRISIRTGQQMILAMLYSRNMMIVYEFVKTDLTKVISKFCAEFKPRKKGYISYVTIRDNSLQLVRQENIDNGIIIDEAYPNLQSVGGANKFVDNYLASSTALVNLYGVAGSGKSTLATKMA
;
A
#
# COMPACT_ATOMS: atom_id res chain seq x y z
N ILE A 1 16.38 -19.02 -17.70
CA ILE A 1 16.44 -18.37 -16.38
C ILE A 1 14.99 -18.15 -15.97
N GLU A 2 14.62 -18.75 -14.86
CA GLU A 2 13.31 -18.52 -14.25
C GLU A 2 13.39 -17.20 -13.45
N VAL A 3 12.47 -16.29 -13.69
CA VAL A 3 12.43 -14.98 -13.01
C VAL A 3 11.14 -14.92 -12.21
N ASP A 4 11.26 -14.79 -10.89
CA ASP A 4 10.09 -14.57 -10.04
C ASP A 4 9.72 -13.08 -10.09
N VAL A 5 8.45 -12.79 -10.34
CA VAL A 5 7.93 -11.43 -10.43
C VAL A 5 6.95 -11.18 -9.30
N HIS A 6 7.22 -10.16 -8.51
CA HIS A 6 6.36 -9.74 -7.40
C HIS A 6 5.84 -8.33 -7.65
N GLU A 7 4.54 -8.16 -7.49
CA GLU A 7 3.88 -6.86 -7.62
C GLU A 7 3.31 -6.39 -6.29
N TYR A 8 3.65 -5.18 -5.90
CA TYR A 8 3.15 -4.56 -4.69
C TYR A 8 2.49 -3.21 -5.01
N ARG A 9 1.38 -2.93 -4.34
CA ARG A 9 0.78 -1.60 -4.33
C ARG A 9 1.15 -0.90 -3.03
N THR A 10 1.61 0.35 -3.16
CA THR A 10 1.99 1.20 -2.04
C THR A 10 1.23 2.53 -2.12
N SER A 11 1.32 3.35 -1.10
CA SER A 11 0.74 4.70 -1.10
C SER A 11 1.81 5.70 -0.67
N ASN A 12 2.21 6.56 -1.59
CA ASN A 12 3.14 7.66 -1.34
C ASN A 12 2.48 8.83 -0.58
N GLU A 13 1.16 8.78 -0.38
CA GLU A 13 0.43 9.76 0.44
C GLU A 13 0.65 9.54 1.95
N LEU A 14 1.13 8.36 2.33
CA LEU A 14 1.37 8.05 3.74
C LEU A 14 2.59 8.81 4.28
N PRO A 15 2.48 9.38 5.49
CA PRO A 15 3.59 10.11 6.10
C PRO A 15 4.86 9.27 6.21
N GLY A 16 6.01 9.86 5.88
CA GLY A 16 7.31 9.20 5.99
C GLY A 16 7.67 8.25 4.84
N PHE A 17 6.83 8.15 3.80
CA PHE A 17 7.05 7.27 2.66
C PHE A 17 8.43 7.47 2.01
N ASP A 18 8.79 8.71 1.68
CA ASP A 18 10.06 9.01 1.01
C ASP A 18 11.27 8.66 1.87
N THR A 19 11.21 9.00 3.17
CA THR A 19 12.28 8.67 4.12
C THR A 19 12.43 7.15 4.26
N ALA A 20 11.32 6.43 4.37
CA ALA A 20 11.34 4.98 4.48
C ALA A 20 11.82 4.30 3.19
N MET A 21 11.51 4.88 2.03
CA MET A 21 12.00 4.38 0.74
C MET A 21 13.52 4.52 0.64
N LEU A 22 14.09 5.66 1.03
CA LEU A 22 15.53 5.84 1.08
C LEU A 22 16.20 4.89 2.09
N LYS A 23 15.56 4.67 3.23
CA LYS A 23 16.02 3.67 4.20
C LYS A 23 15.99 2.26 3.61
N MET A 24 14.92 1.88 2.91
CA MET A 24 14.85 0.58 2.22
C MET A 24 16.01 0.39 1.24
N VAL A 25 16.41 1.43 0.49
CA VAL A 25 17.57 1.37 -0.40
C VAL A 25 18.87 1.11 0.39
N ALA A 26 19.04 1.76 1.55
CA ALA A 26 20.19 1.52 2.41
C ALA A 26 20.20 0.09 2.98
N ASP A 27 19.05 -0.39 3.45
CA ASP A 27 18.89 -1.75 3.96
C ASP A 27 19.15 -2.80 2.87
N LEU A 28 18.76 -2.54 1.61
CA LEU A 28 19.07 -3.39 0.47
C LEU A 28 20.58 -3.47 0.20
N LYS A 29 21.29 -2.33 0.29
CA LYS A 29 22.76 -2.29 0.15
C LYS A 29 23.43 -3.12 1.25
N GLU A 30 23.00 -2.95 2.49
CA GLU A 30 23.52 -3.70 3.62
C GLU A 30 23.26 -5.20 3.47
N THR A 31 22.02 -5.58 3.17
CA THR A 31 21.62 -6.99 2.97
C THR A 31 22.41 -7.61 1.81
N ALA A 32 22.56 -6.89 0.69
CA ALA A 32 23.33 -7.36 -0.46
C ALA A 32 24.79 -7.62 -0.09
N SER A 33 25.40 -6.79 0.76
CA SER A 33 26.79 -6.98 1.23
C SER A 33 26.96 -8.20 2.14
N GLN A 34 25.90 -8.63 2.81
CA GLN A 34 25.88 -9.76 3.74
C GLN A 34 25.51 -11.10 3.11
N LEU A 35 25.17 -11.12 1.81
CA LEU A 35 24.77 -12.37 1.14
C LEU A 35 25.89 -13.43 1.22
N SER A 36 25.45 -14.67 1.48
CA SER A 36 26.37 -15.78 1.70
C SER A 36 27.15 -16.16 0.44
N ASP A 37 28.31 -16.80 0.62
CA ASP A 37 29.09 -17.30 -0.51
C ASP A 37 28.35 -18.39 -1.31
N LYS A 38 27.38 -19.06 -0.71
CA LYS A 38 26.47 -19.99 -1.41
C LYS A 38 25.57 -19.27 -2.40
N GLU A 39 25.02 -18.13 -2.01
CA GLU A 39 24.15 -17.32 -2.88
C GLU A 39 24.99 -16.66 -4.00
N LYS A 40 26.25 -16.37 -3.72
CA LYS A 40 27.22 -15.89 -4.71
C LYS A 40 27.69 -17.00 -5.67
N ALA A 41 27.70 -18.25 -5.22
CA ALA A 41 28.23 -19.41 -5.96
C ALA A 41 27.28 -19.97 -7.03
N ILE A 42 26.07 -19.46 -7.18
CA ILE A 42 25.12 -19.80 -8.27
C ILE A 42 25.58 -19.15 -9.60
N ILE A 43 26.71 -18.48 -9.61
CA ILE A 43 27.30 -17.85 -10.78
C ILE A 43 28.08 -18.88 -11.59
N PRO A 44 27.96 -18.86 -12.94
CA PRO A 44 28.68 -19.80 -13.79
C PRO A 44 30.18 -19.81 -13.52
N VAL A 45 30.75 -21.02 -13.49
CA VAL A 45 32.20 -21.24 -13.28
C VAL A 45 32.96 -20.49 -14.37
N GLY A 46 33.77 -19.52 -14.00
CA GLY A 46 34.63 -18.74 -14.91
C GLY A 46 34.51 -17.22 -14.79
N GLU A 47 33.51 -16.71 -14.07
CA GLU A 47 33.43 -15.27 -13.78
C GLU A 47 34.05 -14.94 -12.42
N THR A 48 34.91 -13.93 -12.39
CA THR A 48 35.47 -13.40 -11.15
C THR A 48 34.32 -12.67 -10.43
N ILE A 49 33.85 -13.23 -9.32
CA ILE A 49 32.80 -12.59 -8.49
C ILE A 49 33.43 -11.29 -7.92
N PRO A 50 32.88 -10.11 -8.23
CA PRO A 50 33.30 -8.90 -7.55
C PRO A 50 33.10 -9.06 -6.04
N LYS A 51 34.04 -8.61 -5.24
CA LYS A 51 33.94 -8.66 -3.78
C LYS A 51 32.78 -7.87 -3.25
N ASP A 52 32.31 -6.89 -4.03
CA ASP A 52 31.25 -5.98 -3.65
C ASP A 52 30.04 -6.14 -4.57
N TRP A 53 28.87 -6.29 -3.97
CA TRP A 53 27.60 -6.22 -4.67
C TRP A 53 27.31 -4.79 -5.09
N VAL A 54 26.96 -4.58 -6.35
CA VAL A 54 26.64 -3.25 -6.85
C VAL A 54 25.14 -3.03 -6.74
N VAL A 55 24.76 -2.11 -5.88
CA VAL A 55 23.39 -1.58 -5.82
C VAL A 55 23.38 -0.23 -6.51
N SER A 56 22.71 -0.15 -7.64
CA SER A 56 22.44 1.09 -8.36
C SER A 56 21.01 1.52 -8.08
N ALA A 57 20.82 2.76 -7.65
CA ALA A 57 19.50 3.35 -7.43
C ALA A 57 19.40 4.65 -8.24
N GLU A 58 18.35 4.75 -9.03
CA GLU A 58 17.99 5.96 -9.77
C GLU A 58 16.64 6.46 -9.22
N VAL A 59 16.62 7.70 -8.74
CA VAL A 59 15.45 8.31 -8.11
C VAL A 59 14.94 9.43 -9.01
N GLY A 60 13.69 9.32 -9.45
CA GLY A 60 12.97 10.41 -10.11
C GLY A 60 12.12 11.15 -9.08
N HIS A 61 12.25 12.46 -9.05
CA HIS A 61 11.46 13.33 -8.18
C HIS A 61 10.30 13.95 -8.94
N GLY A 62 9.15 13.93 -8.34
CA GLY A 62 7.94 14.64 -8.78
C GLY A 62 7.42 15.54 -7.68
N HIS A 63 6.21 16.04 -7.86
CA HIS A 63 5.53 16.87 -6.87
C HIS A 63 4.17 16.26 -6.56
N ALA A 64 3.91 16.00 -5.28
CA ALA A 64 2.57 15.70 -4.77
C ALA A 64 2.02 17.00 -4.15
N GLY A 65 1.29 17.78 -4.94
CA GLY A 65 0.93 19.15 -4.60
C GLY A 65 2.17 20.04 -4.54
N GLU A 66 2.42 20.70 -3.41
CA GLU A 66 3.59 21.58 -3.21
C GLU A 66 4.83 20.86 -2.64
N ARG A 67 4.73 19.56 -2.34
CA ARG A 67 5.82 18.80 -1.71
C ARG A 67 6.56 17.97 -2.75
N PRO A 68 7.92 18.04 -2.79
CA PRO A 68 8.69 17.11 -3.58
C PRO A 68 8.51 15.68 -3.04
N CYS A 69 8.30 14.73 -3.92
CA CYS A 69 8.13 13.33 -3.57
C CYS A 69 8.93 12.42 -4.53
N VAL A 70 9.18 11.20 -4.10
CA VAL A 70 9.73 10.18 -4.98
C VAL A 70 8.63 9.69 -5.91
N GLU A 71 8.74 10.01 -7.19
CA GLU A 71 7.80 9.60 -8.22
C GLU A 71 8.19 8.27 -8.85
N THR A 72 9.48 8.09 -9.08
CA THR A 72 10.03 6.85 -9.64
C THR A 72 11.28 6.44 -8.88
N LEU A 73 11.48 5.13 -8.74
CA LEU A 73 12.71 4.55 -8.22
C LEU A 73 13.04 3.29 -9.01
N ARG A 74 14.26 3.21 -9.51
CA ARG A 74 14.81 2.02 -10.15
C ARG A 74 15.97 1.53 -9.33
N ILE A 75 15.95 0.25 -9.01
CA ILE A 75 17.06 -0.42 -8.30
C ILE A 75 17.49 -1.61 -9.13
N SER A 76 18.79 -1.77 -9.28
CA SER A 76 19.38 -2.99 -9.78
C SER A 76 20.47 -3.46 -8.82
N ILE A 77 20.42 -4.73 -8.48
CA ILE A 77 21.41 -5.40 -7.64
C ILE A 77 22.07 -6.47 -8.49
N ARG A 78 23.37 -6.35 -8.66
CA ARG A 78 24.17 -7.21 -9.53
C ARG A 78 25.40 -7.70 -8.83
N THR A 79 25.90 -8.85 -9.30
CA THR A 79 27.25 -9.29 -9.03
C THR A 79 27.92 -9.60 -10.36
N GLY A 80 28.99 -8.90 -10.68
CA GLY A 80 29.57 -8.94 -12.03
C GLY A 80 28.55 -8.55 -13.10
N GLN A 81 28.35 -9.42 -14.08
CA GLN A 81 27.35 -9.24 -15.14
C GLN A 81 25.99 -9.87 -14.81
N GLN A 82 25.90 -10.60 -13.70
CA GLN A 82 24.67 -11.28 -13.32
C GLN A 82 23.74 -10.35 -12.55
N MET A 83 22.49 -10.24 -13.01
CA MET A 83 21.42 -9.59 -12.26
C MET A 83 20.92 -10.52 -11.17
N ILE A 84 20.80 -9.99 -9.97
CA ILE A 84 20.25 -10.70 -8.82
C ILE A 84 18.81 -10.28 -8.58
N LEU A 85 18.57 -8.98 -8.57
CA LEU A 85 17.25 -8.39 -8.37
C LEU A 85 17.18 -7.06 -9.13
N ALA A 86 16.05 -6.82 -9.76
CA ALA A 86 15.69 -5.52 -10.29
C ALA A 86 14.36 -5.06 -9.70
N MET A 87 14.23 -3.80 -9.35
CA MET A 87 13.01 -3.22 -8.83
C MET A 87 12.69 -1.92 -9.57
N LEU A 88 11.42 -1.76 -9.90
CA LEU A 88 10.87 -0.53 -10.45
C LEU A 88 9.71 -0.07 -9.57
N TYR A 89 9.78 1.15 -9.08
CA TYR A 89 8.66 1.85 -8.46
C TYR A 89 8.19 2.98 -9.37
N SER A 90 6.92 3.05 -9.62
CA SER A 90 6.26 4.14 -10.34
C SER A 90 4.76 4.16 -10.00
N ARG A 91 4.21 5.35 -9.80
CA ARG A 91 2.76 5.57 -9.62
C ARG A 91 2.12 4.65 -8.57
N ASN A 92 2.72 4.56 -7.41
CA ASN A 92 2.24 3.72 -6.30
C ASN A 92 2.26 2.20 -6.58
N MET A 93 2.97 1.78 -7.61
CA MET A 93 3.19 0.37 -7.92
C MET A 93 4.69 0.06 -7.88
N MET A 94 5.02 -1.03 -7.23
CA MET A 94 6.38 -1.55 -7.15
C MET A 94 6.41 -2.94 -7.77
N ILE A 95 7.26 -3.12 -8.77
CA ILE A 95 7.47 -4.40 -9.45
C ILE A 95 8.89 -4.85 -9.15
N VAL A 96 9.02 -6.07 -8.66
CA VAL A 96 10.30 -6.68 -8.30
C VAL A 96 10.52 -7.91 -9.16
N TYR A 97 11.65 -7.95 -9.83
CA TYR A 97 12.13 -9.09 -10.61
C TYR A 97 13.25 -9.76 -9.82
N GLU A 98 13.01 -10.94 -9.31
CA GLU A 98 13.98 -11.73 -8.56
C GLU A 98 14.57 -12.79 -9.49
N PHE A 99 15.83 -12.64 -9.84
CA PHE A 99 16.58 -13.57 -10.70
C PHE A 99 17.26 -14.67 -9.88
N VAL A 100 17.57 -14.36 -8.63
CA VAL A 100 18.17 -15.29 -7.67
C VAL A 100 17.44 -15.13 -6.35
N LYS A 101 16.99 -16.23 -5.76
CA LYS A 101 16.28 -16.23 -4.47
C LYS A 101 17.22 -15.82 -3.34
N THR A 102 16.91 -14.69 -2.74
CA THR A 102 17.68 -14.10 -1.65
C THR A 102 16.77 -13.46 -0.60
N ASP A 103 17.34 -12.98 0.49
CA ASP A 103 16.60 -12.24 1.52
C ASP A 103 16.28 -10.77 1.11
N LEU A 104 16.74 -10.32 -0.06
CA LEU A 104 16.49 -8.96 -0.54
C LEU A 104 15.00 -8.66 -0.74
N THR A 105 14.24 -9.64 -1.23
CA THR A 105 12.78 -9.49 -1.38
C THR A 105 12.06 -9.32 -0.06
N LYS A 106 12.60 -9.83 1.06
CA LYS A 106 12.03 -9.61 2.40
C LYS A 106 12.11 -8.15 2.83
N VAL A 107 13.21 -7.46 2.49
CA VAL A 107 13.39 -6.03 2.78
C VAL A 107 12.31 -5.22 2.05
N ILE A 108 12.11 -5.51 0.77
CA ILE A 108 11.11 -4.82 -0.06
C ILE A 108 9.69 -5.12 0.41
N SER A 109 9.37 -6.38 0.68
CA SER A 109 8.03 -6.78 1.12
C SER A 109 7.66 -6.16 2.47
N LYS A 110 8.62 -6.00 3.39
CA LYS A 110 8.42 -5.30 4.66
C LYS A 110 8.05 -3.84 4.44
N PHE A 111 8.79 -3.13 3.59
CA PHE A 111 8.47 -1.75 3.21
C PHE A 111 7.07 -1.66 2.59
N CYS A 112 6.75 -2.53 1.63
CA CYS A 112 5.46 -2.52 0.96
C CYS A 112 4.29 -2.84 1.90
N ALA A 113 4.50 -3.67 2.91
CA ALA A 113 3.48 -3.95 3.94
C ALA A 113 3.19 -2.74 4.82
N GLU A 114 4.23 -1.97 5.18
CA GLU A 114 4.11 -0.73 5.96
C GLU A 114 3.36 0.37 5.20
N PHE A 115 3.65 0.51 3.90
CA PHE A 115 3.06 1.54 3.04
C PHE A 115 1.96 1.01 2.11
N LYS A 116 1.26 -0.03 2.53
CA LYS A 116 0.13 -0.57 1.78
C LYS A 116 -0.98 0.47 1.68
N PRO A 117 -1.58 0.66 0.48
CA PRO A 117 -2.71 1.57 0.33
C PRO A 117 -3.82 1.14 1.29
N ARG A 118 -4.35 2.09 2.03
CA ARG A 118 -5.60 1.84 2.76
C ARG A 118 -6.69 1.55 1.74
N LYS A 119 -7.51 0.56 2.01
CA LYS A 119 -8.70 0.34 1.19
C LYS A 119 -9.55 1.59 1.29
N LYS A 120 -9.61 2.37 0.23
CA LYS A 120 -10.50 3.51 0.15
C LYS A 120 -11.90 2.97 -0.13
N GLY A 121 -12.80 3.12 0.82
CA GLY A 121 -14.22 2.87 0.60
C GLY A 121 -14.80 3.97 -0.28
N TYR A 122 -15.81 3.65 -1.06
CA TYR A 122 -16.60 4.63 -1.81
C TYR A 122 -18.04 4.59 -1.31
N ILE A 123 -18.56 5.76 -1.04
CA ILE A 123 -20.00 5.91 -0.81
C ILE A 123 -20.59 6.46 -2.09
N SER A 124 -21.60 5.75 -2.60
CA SER A 124 -22.42 6.24 -3.70
C SER A 124 -23.75 6.67 -3.14
N TYR A 125 -24.18 7.87 -3.44
CA TYR A 125 -25.51 8.37 -3.09
C TYR A 125 -26.22 8.94 -4.29
N VAL A 126 -27.54 8.86 -4.25
CA VAL A 126 -28.40 9.42 -5.28
C VAL A 126 -28.81 10.82 -4.87
N THR A 127 -28.61 11.79 -5.73
CA THR A 127 -29.09 13.15 -5.56
C THR A 127 -30.00 13.54 -6.71
N ILE A 128 -30.89 14.50 -6.47
CA ILE A 128 -31.71 15.12 -7.51
C ILE A 128 -31.03 16.43 -7.89
N ARG A 129 -30.61 16.55 -9.14
CA ARG A 129 -30.06 17.75 -9.68
C ARG A 129 -30.72 18.02 -11.02
N ASP A 130 -31.18 19.24 -11.25
CA ASP A 130 -31.87 19.65 -12.48
C ASP A 130 -33.03 18.70 -12.90
N ASN A 131 -33.86 18.31 -11.94
CA ASN A 131 -34.94 17.33 -12.09
C ASN A 131 -34.51 15.94 -12.59
N SER A 132 -33.24 15.60 -12.50
CA SER A 132 -32.74 14.27 -12.82
C SER A 132 -32.08 13.61 -11.61
N LEU A 133 -32.23 12.28 -11.53
CA LEU A 133 -31.52 11.47 -10.55
C LEU A 133 -30.08 11.30 -11.00
N GLN A 134 -29.14 11.73 -10.17
CA GLN A 134 -27.71 11.59 -10.42
C GLN A 134 -27.07 10.72 -9.34
N LEU A 135 -26.29 9.73 -9.77
CA LEU A 135 -25.44 8.95 -8.89
C LEU A 135 -24.14 9.70 -8.65
N VAL A 136 -23.89 10.09 -7.42
CA VAL A 136 -22.64 10.73 -7.01
C VAL A 136 -21.84 9.72 -6.22
N ARG A 137 -20.60 9.52 -6.64
CA ARG A 137 -19.63 8.67 -5.93
C ARG A 137 -18.65 9.56 -5.19
N GLN A 138 -18.57 9.40 -3.90
CA GLN A 138 -17.64 10.11 -3.05
C GLN A 138 -16.62 9.13 -2.46
N GLU A 139 -15.36 9.47 -2.55
CA GLU A 139 -14.30 8.71 -1.90
C GLU A 139 -14.40 8.90 -0.37
N ASN A 140 -14.44 7.80 0.34
CA ASN A 140 -14.42 7.83 1.79
C ASN A 140 -12.98 7.93 2.28
N ILE A 141 -12.55 9.13 2.64
CA ILE A 141 -11.19 9.41 3.10
C ILE A 141 -11.06 9.20 4.61
N ASP A 142 -12.18 9.23 5.34
CA ASP A 142 -12.14 9.22 6.79
C ASP A 142 -12.88 8.01 7.38
N ASN A 143 -12.10 7.13 7.99
CA ASN A 143 -12.63 6.10 8.89
C ASN A 143 -12.96 6.76 10.24
N GLY A 144 -13.93 7.68 10.24
CA GLY A 144 -14.35 8.40 11.43
C GLY A 144 -14.50 7.47 12.64
N ILE A 145 -14.03 7.93 13.79
CA ILE A 145 -14.22 7.24 15.05
C ILE A 145 -15.71 7.26 15.35
N ILE A 146 -16.35 6.10 15.48
CA ILE A 146 -17.72 6.00 15.97
C ILE A 146 -17.65 6.02 17.49
N ILE A 147 -18.32 7.00 18.07
CA ILE A 147 -18.51 7.11 19.52
C ILE A 147 -19.89 6.50 19.82
N ASP A 148 -19.94 5.37 20.50
CA ASP A 148 -21.16 4.61 20.76
C ASP A 148 -22.22 5.44 21.50
N GLU A 149 -21.80 6.34 22.39
CA GLU A 149 -22.66 7.24 23.14
C GLU A 149 -23.44 8.23 22.25
N ALA A 150 -22.91 8.53 21.06
CA ALA A 150 -23.58 9.38 20.08
C ALA A 150 -24.78 8.70 19.40
N TYR A 151 -24.97 7.40 19.63
CA TYR A 151 -26.03 6.60 19.01
C TYR A 151 -26.89 5.87 20.06
N PRO A 152 -27.68 6.60 20.88
CA PRO A 152 -28.43 5.99 21.96
C PRO A 152 -29.42 4.93 21.48
N ASN A 153 -29.94 5.07 20.25
CA ASN A 153 -30.89 4.11 19.68
C ASN A 153 -30.25 2.77 19.28
N LEU A 154 -28.94 2.70 19.21
CA LEU A 154 -28.17 1.48 18.91
C LEU A 154 -27.67 0.76 20.16
N GLN A 155 -27.93 1.30 21.36
CA GLN A 155 -27.48 0.68 22.61
C GLN A 155 -28.14 -0.71 22.81
N SER A 156 -29.36 -0.91 22.37
CA SER A 156 -30.07 -2.19 22.43
C SER A 156 -29.39 -3.32 21.62
N VAL A 157 -28.60 -2.95 20.62
CA VAL A 157 -27.82 -3.90 19.78
C VAL A 157 -26.33 -3.94 20.15
N GLY A 158 -25.97 -3.28 21.24
CA GLY A 158 -24.61 -3.28 21.78
C GLY A 158 -23.74 -2.12 21.31
N GLY A 159 -24.35 -1.03 20.82
CA GLY A 159 -23.68 0.17 20.35
C GLY A 159 -23.49 0.22 18.84
N ALA A 160 -23.05 1.36 18.35
CA ALA A 160 -22.92 1.64 16.92
C ALA A 160 -21.76 0.85 16.27
N ASN A 161 -20.66 0.65 16.97
CA ASN A 161 -19.56 -0.17 16.48
C ASN A 161 -19.99 -1.62 16.26
N LYS A 162 -20.67 -2.22 17.26
CA LYS A 162 -21.16 -3.59 17.14
C LYS A 162 -22.25 -3.74 16.07
N PHE A 163 -23.08 -2.71 15.88
CA PHE A 163 -24.03 -2.67 14.77
C PHE A 163 -23.31 -2.76 13.42
N VAL A 164 -22.26 -1.96 13.21
CA VAL A 164 -21.44 -1.98 11.99
C VAL A 164 -20.79 -3.35 11.80
N ASP A 165 -20.15 -3.91 12.83
CA ASP A 165 -19.50 -5.22 12.76
C ASP A 165 -20.49 -6.33 12.38
N ASN A 166 -21.69 -6.32 12.99
CA ASN A 166 -22.76 -7.26 12.66
C ASN A 166 -23.25 -7.10 11.22
N TYR A 167 -23.35 -5.86 10.73
CA TYR A 167 -23.73 -5.60 9.34
C TYR A 167 -22.67 -6.12 8.38
N LEU A 168 -21.40 -5.82 8.61
CA LEU A 168 -20.29 -6.27 7.76
C LEU A 168 -20.11 -7.79 7.76
N ALA A 169 -20.49 -8.46 8.86
CA ALA A 169 -20.48 -9.91 8.97
C ALA A 169 -21.73 -10.58 8.36
N SER A 170 -22.77 -9.80 8.07
CA SER A 170 -24.05 -10.30 7.55
C SER A 170 -24.04 -10.36 6.02
N SER A 171 -25.00 -11.14 5.46
CA SER A 171 -25.31 -11.13 4.03
C SER A 171 -26.34 -10.04 3.65
N THR A 172 -26.61 -9.10 4.54
CA THR A 172 -27.60 -8.04 4.34
C THR A 172 -27.13 -7.07 3.26
N ALA A 173 -27.88 -6.94 2.19
CA ALA A 173 -27.51 -6.08 1.06
C ALA A 173 -28.02 -4.64 1.18
N LEU A 174 -28.97 -4.38 2.11
CA LEU A 174 -29.62 -3.08 2.24
C LEU A 174 -29.86 -2.72 3.71
N VAL A 175 -29.44 -1.51 4.09
CA VAL A 175 -29.75 -0.91 5.38
C VAL A 175 -30.35 0.48 5.16
N ASN A 176 -31.47 0.76 5.83
CA ASN A 176 -32.08 2.07 5.85
C ASN A 176 -31.73 2.78 7.16
N LEU A 177 -31.09 3.95 7.09
CA LEU A 177 -30.77 4.79 8.24
C LEU A 177 -31.73 5.99 8.31
N TYR A 178 -32.54 6.02 9.34
CA TYR A 178 -33.50 7.11 9.59
C TYR A 178 -33.04 7.95 10.79
N GLY A 179 -33.35 9.24 10.76
CA GLY A 179 -33.06 10.14 11.86
C GLY A 179 -32.99 11.60 11.42
N VAL A 180 -32.98 12.50 12.38
CA VAL A 180 -32.89 13.95 12.15
C VAL A 180 -31.53 14.34 11.53
N ALA A 181 -31.45 15.53 10.96
CA ALA A 181 -30.16 16.06 10.46
C ALA A 181 -29.17 16.13 11.62
N GLY A 182 -27.88 15.80 11.34
CA GLY A 182 -26.83 15.81 12.36
C GLY A 182 -26.77 14.56 13.27
N SER A 183 -27.66 13.58 13.12
CA SER A 183 -27.68 12.37 13.95
C SER A 183 -26.60 11.32 13.62
N GLY A 184 -25.57 11.67 12.87
CA GLY A 184 -24.43 10.79 12.56
C GLY A 184 -24.69 9.69 11.51
N LYS A 185 -25.83 9.71 10.78
CA LYS A 185 -26.15 8.70 9.76
C LYS A 185 -25.06 8.56 8.69
N SER A 186 -24.55 9.70 8.22
CA SER A 186 -23.46 9.69 7.20
C SER A 186 -22.20 9.06 7.75
N THR A 187 -21.83 9.34 9.00
CA THR A 187 -20.68 8.72 9.67
C THR A 187 -20.84 7.21 9.78
N LEU A 188 -22.03 6.76 10.16
CA LEU A 188 -22.35 5.34 10.26
C LEU A 188 -22.32 4.66 8.89
N ALA A 189 -22.92 5.26 7.86
CA ALA A 189 -22.90 4.76 6.49
C ALA A 189 -21.47 4.68 5.93
N THR A 190 -20.64 5.68 6.24
CA THR A 190 -19.21 5.71 5.87
C THR A 190 -18.43 4.54 6.46
N LYS A 191 -18.77 4.13 7.68
CA LYS A 191 -18.08 3.02 8.36
C LYS A 191 -18.53 1.66 7.83
N MET A 192 -19.75 1.58 7.29
CA MET A 192 -20.32 0.36 6.71
C MET A 192 -19.88 0.12 5.25
N ALA A 193 -19.30 1.12 4.59
CA ALA A 193 -18.82 1.05 3.20
C ALA A 193 -17.37 0.58 3.11
#